data_495c1152ecd3948130e61d1b1d9066aa
#
_entry.id   495c1152ecd3948130e61d1b1d9066aa
#
_cell.length_a   1.000
_cell.length_b   1.000
_cell.length_c   1.000
_cell.angle_alpha   90.00
_cell.angle_beta   90.00
_cell.angle_gamma   90.00
#
_symmetry.space_group_name_H-M   'P 1'
#
loop_
_entity.id
_entity.type
_entity.pdbx_description
1 polymer ?
#
loop_
_entity_poly.entity_id
_entity_poly.type
_entity_poly.pdbx_seq_one_letter_code
_entity_poly.pdbx_strand_id
1 'polypeptide(L)'
;MRNMKFVKRIGVVALAACMVLSCVGCGSSSNKGAAEGTTEIAAEGGQTKISVAAAASLQATFDDELIPLFEKENPGVTVEGTYASSGDLQQQIESGLDADVFFSAATSNMDTLVDENLVDKDTVVDLLKNDVVLITPKDSKLGIKGFKDITKADTIAIGDPESVPAGKYAKEILTNLGVYDEVEKKASLGASVTEVLSWVAEGSADAGIVYATDAQTENTNGDDKEVEIVATAEDSMMQIPVI
;
A
#
# COMPACT_ATOMS: atom_id res chain seq x y z
N MET A 1 7.24 -30.12 40.61
CA MET A 1 6.13 -29.92 41.58
C MET A 1 6.06 -28.44 41.92
N ARG A 2 5.10 -27.72 41.45
CA ARG A 2 4.47 -26.60 42.16
C ARG A 2 3.27 -26.10 41.33
N ASN A 3 2.09 -26.52 41.79
CA ASN A 3 0.78 -26.06 41.31
C ASN A 3 0.60 -24.58 41.63
N MET A 4 0.05 -23.83 40.68
CA MET A 4 -0.56 -22.58 41.04
C MET A 4 -1.91 -22.42 40.32
N LYS A 5 -2.91 -22.22 41.14
CA LYS A 5 -4.35 -22.36 40.95
C LYS A 5 -4.95 -21.22 40.11
N PHE A 6 -5.88 -21.60 39.26
CA PHE A 6 -6.92 -20.78 38.66
C PHE A 6 -7.70 -19.98 39.72
N VAL A 7 -7.91 -18.71 39.46
CA VAL A 7 -8.99 -17.92 40.09
C VAL A 7 -9.85 -17.30 38.99
N LYS A 8 -11.02 -17.92 38.81
CA LYS A 8 -12.16 -17.31 38.11
C LYS A 8 -12.73 -16.20 38.99
N ARG A 9 -12.92 -14.99 38.45
CA ARG A 9 -13.85 -13.99 39.01
C ARG A 9 -14.90 -13.67 37.97
N ILE A 10 -16.10 -14.19 38.27
CA ILE A 10 -17.38 -13.82 37.67
C ILE A 10 -17.82 -12.53 38.36
N GLY A 11 -18.05 -11.49 37.58
CA GLY A 11 -18.67 -10.24 38.04
C GLY A 11 -19.95 -10.00 37.27
N VAL A 12 -21.07 -10.32 37.88
CA VAL A 12 -22.42 -9.93 37.47
C VAL A 12 -22.63 -8.47 37.87
N VAL A 13 -23.03 -7.60 36.99
CA VAL A 13 -23.62 -6.30 37.33
C VAL A 13 -24.87 -6.06 36.52
N ALA A 14 -25.88 -5.70 37.27
CA ALA A 14 -27.29 -5.65 36.97
C ALA A 14 -27.71 -4.49 36.06
N LEU A 15 -28.83 -4.77 35.40
CA LEU A 15 -29.74 -3.84 34.71
C LEU A 15 -30.22 -2.69 35.64
N ALA A 16 -30.24 -1.48 35.15
CA ALA A 16 -31.11 -0.43 35.64
C ALA A 16 -31.79 0.25 34.48
N ALA A 17 -33.08 -0.05 34.33
CA ALA A 17 -34.01 0.63 33.47
C ALA A 17 -34.45 1.94 34.14
N CYS A 18 -34.43 3.07 33.43
CA CYS A 18 -35.18 4.28 33.78
C CYS A 18 -36.05 4.67 32.60
N MET A 19 -37.34 4.33 32.72
CA MET A 19 -38.44 4.98 32.00
C MET A 19 -38.69 6.35 32.63
N VAL A 20 -38.84 7.39 31.81
CA VAL A 20 -39.55 8.61 32.20
C VAL A 20 -40.54 8.93 31.10
N LEU A 21 -41.79 8.95 31.55
CA LEU A 21 -43.04 9.23 30.80
C LEU A 21 -43.26 10.74 30.66
N SER A 22 -43.78 11.10 29.52
CA SER A 22 -44.83 12.06 29.20
C SER A 22 -44.79 13.50 29.73
N CYS A 23 -45.06 14.43 28.79
CA CYS A 23 -46.22 15.32 28.95
C CYS A 23 -46.66 15.88 27.60
N VAL A 24 -47.92 15.58 27.27
CA VAL A 24 -48.72 16.21 26.23
C VAL A 24 -49.17 17.57 26.75
N GLY A 25 -49.05 18.60 25.91
CA GLY A 25 -49.61 19.93 26.16
C GLY A 25 -50.14 20.50 24.86
N CYS A 26 -51.43 20.33 24.60
CA CYS A 26 -52.20 21.11 23.62
C CYS A 26 -52.44 22.52 24.12
N GLY A 27 -52.17 23.51 23.28
CA GLY A 27 -52.57 24.92 23.49
C GLY A 27 -52.72 25.62 22.16
N SER A 28 -53.99 25.83 21.74
CA SER A 28 -54.42 26.54 20.55
C SER A 28 -54.36 28.06 20.84
N SER A 29 -53.74 28.85 19.96
CA SER A 29 -54.35 30.19 19.60
C SER A 29 -53.59 30.83 18.42
N SER A 30 -54.39 31.32 17.51
CA SER A 30 -54.12 32.05 16.29
C SER A 30 -53.34 33.34 16.51
N ASN A 31 -52.37 33.69 15.67
CA ASN A 31 -52.39 34.98 14.97
C ASN A 31 -51.42 35.05 13.78
N LYS A 32 -51.84 35.81 12.76
CA LYS A 32 -51.17 36.06 11.49
C LYS A 32 -49.91 36.90 11.65
N GLY A 33 -48.87 36.57 10.91
CA GLY A 33 -47.73 37.44 10.65
C GLY A 33 -46.82 36.77 9.62
N ALA A 34 -46.88 37.23 8.37
CA ALA A 34 -45.95 36.82 7.32
C ALA A 34 -44.54 37.32 7.65
N ALA A 35 -43.59 36.42 7.70
CA ALA A 35 -42.17 36.70 7.53
C ALA A 35 -41.58 35.53 6.73
N GLU A 36 -41.11 35.87 5.56
CA GLU A 36 -40.26 34.98 4.76
C GLU A 36 -39.04 34.58 5.59
N GLY A 37 -39.10 33.38 6.16
CA GLY A 37 -37.95 32.71 6.74
C GLY A 37 -37.33 31.85 5.66
N THR A 38 -36.25 32.32 5.07
CA THR A 38 -35.33 31.49 4.31
C THR A 38 -34.88 30.35 5.24
N THR A 39 -35.46 29.19 5.04
CA THR A 39 -34.95 27.96 5.68
C THR A 39 -33.65 27.65 4.96
N GLU A 40 -32.53 28.11 5.50
CA GLU A 40 -31.26 27.48 5.23
C GLU A 40 -31.42 26.03 5.67
N ILE A 41 -31.59 25.17 4.69
CA ILE A 41 -31.35 23.74 4.86
C ILE A 41 -29.82 23.65 5.08
N ALA A 42 -29.41 23.64 6.34
CA ALA A 42 -28.09 23.16 6.69
C ALA A 42 -28.04 21.74 6.13
N ALA A 43 -27.36 21.58 4.98
CA ALA A 43 -26.91 20.28 4.54
C ALA A 43 -26.03 19.73 5.68
N GLU A 44 -26.52 18.74 6.39
CA GLU A 44 -25.67 17.87 7.19
C GLU A 44 -24.72 17.24 6.16
N GLY A 45 -23.57 17.86 5.97
CA GLY A 45 -22.48 17.35 5.16
C GLY A 45 -21.93 16.11 5.84
N GLY A 46 -22.51 14.96 5.56
CA GLY A 46 -21.92 13.68 5.90
C GLY A 46 -20.53 13.64 5.29
N GLN A 47 -19.50 13.48 6.11
CA GLN A 47 -18.14 13.33 5.66
C GLN A 47 -18.06 12.01 4.90
N THR A 48 -17.76 12.06 3.60
CA THR A 48 -17.57 10.85 2.77
C THR A 48 -16.15 10.34 2.99
N LYS A 49 -16.02 9.07 3.36
CA LYS A 49 -14.75 8.43 3.51
C LYS A 49 -14.49 7.53 2.29
N ILE A 50 -13.29 7.57 1.75
CA ILE A 50 -12.79 6.69 0.69
C ILE A 50 -11.61 5.90 1.26
N SER A 51 -11.67 4.58 1.17
CA SER A 51 -10.61 3.65 1.59
C SER A 51 -9.81 3.22 0.37
N VAL A 52 -8.51 3.52 0.36
CA VAL A 52 -7.59 3.17 -0.72
C VAL A 52 -6.62 2.10 -0.23
N ALA A 53 -6.58 0.96 -0.91
CA ALA A 53 -5.51 -0.03 -0.77
C ALA A 53 -4.49 0.20 -1.89
N ALA A 54 -3.23 0.46 -1.57
CA ALA A 54 -2.21 0.75 -2.57
C ALA A 54 -0.88 0.04 -2.28
N ALA A 55 -0.19 -0.35 -3.34
CA ALA A 55 1.14 -0.93 -3.24
C ALA A 55 2.08 -0.01 -2.42
N ALA A 56 2.92 -0.61 -1.55
CA ALA A 56 3.79 0.12 -0.62
C ALA A 56 4.70 1.15 -1.32
N SER A 57 5.09 0.90 -2.58
CA SER A 57 5.88 1.83 -3.40
C SER A 57 5.16 3.14 -3.72
N LEU A 58 3.83 3.20 -3.56
CA LEU A 58 3.03 4.39 -3.82
C LEU A 58 2.78 5.25 -2.57
N GLN A 59 3.11 4.74 -1.38
CA GLN A 59 2.75 5.36 -0.10
C GLN A 59 3.15 6.83 -0.03
N ALA A 60 4.41 7.16 -0.26
CA ALA A 60 4.90 8.54 -0.14
C ALA A 60 4.15 9.49 -1.08
N THR A 61 3.93 9.08 -2.35
CA THR A 61 3.19 9.89 -3.31
C THR A 61 1.73 10.11 -2.90
N PHE A 62 1.09 9.08 -2.33
CA PHE A 62 -0.29 9.20 -1.86
C PHE A 62 -0.38 10.11 -0.64
N ASP A 63 0.41 9.85 0.40
CA ASP A 63 0.32 10.54 1.68
C ASP A 63 0.80 11.99 1.60
N ASP A 64 1.85 12.26 0.83
CA ASP A 64 2.46 13.59 0.77
C ASP A 64 1.84 14.51 -0.28
N GLU A 65 1.27 13.94 -1.38
CA GLU A 65 0.83 14.73 -2.51
C GLU A 65 -0.62 14.47 -2.92
N LEU A 66 -0.99 13.22 -3.26
CA LEU A 66 -2.27 12.94 -3.91
C LEU A 66 -3.47 13.09 -2.98
N ILE A 67 -3.41 12.53 -1.78
CA ILE A 67 -4.50 12.61 -0.80
C ILE A 67 -4.75 14.06 -0.38
N PRO A 68 -3.73 14.85 0.04
CA PRO A 68 -3.93 16.25 0.39
C PRO A 68 -4.51 17.09 -0.76
N LEU A 69 -4.08 16.83 -1.99
CA LEU A 69 -4.60 17.52 -3.18
C LEU A 69 -6.07 17.16 -3.42
N PHE A 70 -6.39 15.86 -3.41
CA PHE A 70 -7.74 15.37 -3.65
C PHE A 70 -8.75 15.88 -2.60
N GLU A 71 -8.41 15.82 -1.31
CA GLU A 71 -9.26 16.31 -0.21
C GLU A 71 -9.46 17.82 -0.29
N LYS A 72 -8.43 18.58 -0.70
CA LYS A 72 -8.55 20.02 -0.92
C LYS A 72 -9.52 20.35 -2.06
N GLU A 73 -9.52 19.57 -3.13
CA GLU A 73 -10.39 19.78 -4.29
C GLU A 73 -11.80 19.22 -4.06
N ASN A 74 -11.98 18.33 -3.08
CA ASN A 74 -13.24 17.69 -2.74
C ASN A 74 -13.61 17.91 -1.25
N PRO A 75 -14.01 19.13 -0.85
CA PRO A 75 -14.35 19.42 0.54
C PRO A 75 -15.46 18.49 1.06
N GLY A 76 -15.21 17.85 2.20
CA GLY A 76 -16.14 16.88 2.81
C GLY A 76 -15.84 15.42 2.45
N VAL A 77 -14.79 15.17 1.68
CA VAL A 77 -14.24 13.82 1.45
C VAL A 77 -12.96 13.65 2.28
N THR A 78 -12.78 12.48 2.87
CA THR A 78 -11.54 12.06 3.53
C THR A 78 -11.07 10.75 2.90
N VAL A 79 -9.78 10.65 2.60
CA VAL A 79 -9.16 9.45 2.02
C VAL A 79 -8.26 8.78 3.05
N GLU A 80 -8.45 7.48 3.28
CA GLU A 80 -7.57 6.68 4.14
C GLU A 80 -6.81 5.66 3.30
N GLY A 81 -5.47 5.70 3.36
CA GLY A 81 -4.57 4.78 2.68
C GLY A 81 -4.23 3.55 3.55
N THR A 82 -4.24 2.37 2.93
CA THR A 82 -3.67 1.14 3.48
C THR A 82 -2.58 0.66 2.53
N TYR A 83 -1.35 0.50 3.03
CA TYR A 83 -0.19 0.22 2.20
C TYR A 83 0.49 -1.09 2.60
N ALA A 84 0.68 -1.98 1.63
CA ALA A 84 1.43 -3.22 1.78
C ALA A 84 1.90 -3.71 0.40
N SER A 85 2.48 -4.91 0.29
CA SER A 85 2.69 -5.52 -1.01
C SER A 85 1.35 -5.75 -1.73
N SER A 86 1.34 -5.69 -3.07
CA SER A 86 0.10 -5.93 -3.82
C SER A 86 -0.49 -7.31 -3.56
N GLY A 87 0.36 -8.32 -3.33
CA GLY A 87 -0.09 -9.66 -2.99
C GLY A 87 -0.71 -9.74 -1.59
N ASP A 88 -0.15 -9.05 -0.60
CA ASP A 88 -0.73 -9.00 0.75
C ASP A 88 -2.06 -8.24 0.75
N LEU A 89 -2.16 -7.14 -0.02
CA LEU A 89 -3.41 -6.39 -0.17
C LEU A 89 -4.48 -7.22 -0.88
N GLN A 90 -4.12 -7.97 -1.93
CA GLN A 90 -5.00 -8.93 -2.57
C GLN A 90 -5.57 -9.90 -1.53
N GLN A 91 -4.72 -10.56 -0.72
CA GLN A 91 -5.17 -11.51 0.31
C GLN A 91 -6.04 -10.84 1.39
N GLN A 92 -5.76 -9.60 1.75
CA GLN A 92 -6.58 -8.84 2.69
C GLN A 92 -7.96 -8.53 2.10
N ILE A 93 -8.05 -8.15 0.81
CA ILE A 93 -9.31 -7.92 0.10
C ILE A 93 -10.12 -9.22 0.01
N GLU A 94 -9.48 -10.34 -0.36
CA GLU A 94 -10.09 -11.68 -0.33
C GLU A 94 -10.60 -12.06 1.08
N SER A 95 -9.93 -11.58 2.12
CA SER A 95 -10.31 -11.79 3.52
C SER A 95 -11.33 -10.78 4.05
N GLY A 96 -11.77 -9.82 3.23
CA GLY A 96 -12.81 -8.86 3.57
C GLY A 96 -12.30 -7.48 3.97
N LEU A 97 -11.09 -7.07 3.58
CA LEU A 97 -10.67 -5.67 3.67
C LEU A 97 -11.63 -4.83 2.81
N ASP A 98 -12.27 -3.84 3.44
CA ASP A 98 -13.15 -2.89 2.77
C ASP A 98 -12.30 -1.78 2.14
N ALA A 99 -12.09 -1.88 0.83
CA ALA A 99 -11.36 -0.91 0.02
C ALA A 99 -12.22 -0.46 -1.16
N ASP A 100 -12.38 0.84 -1.31
CA ASP A 100 -13.12 1.43 -2.43
C ASP A 100 -12.28 1.45 -3.71
N VAL A 101 -10.95 1.55 -3.56
CA VAL A 101 -10.00 1.60 -4.68
C VAL A 101 -8.77 0.75 -4.34
N PHE A 102 -8.32 -0.05 -5.32
CA PHE A 102 -7.09 -0.83 -5.21
C PHE A 102 -6.08 -0.40 -6.29
N PHE A 103 -4.88 0.00 -5.87
CA PHE A 103 -3.75 0.28 -6.74
C PHE A 103 -2.71 -0.84 -6.64
N SER A 104 -2.72 -1.72 -7.62
CA SER A 104 -1.79 -2.84 -7.70
C SER A 104 -0.56 -2.50 -8.54
N ALA A 105 0.63 -2.87 -8.07
CA ALA A 105 1.87 -2.78 -8.84
C ALA A 105 2.09 -4.00 -9.77
N ALA A 106 1.09 -4.86 -9.92
CA ALA A 106 1.11 -5.96 -10.88
C ALA A 106 -0.31 -6.31 -11.35
N THR A 107 -0.49 -6.44 -12.64
CA THR A 107 -1.77 -6.83 -13.26
C THR A 107 -2.26 -8.17 -12.74
N SER A 108 -1.36 -9.14 -12.49
CA SER A 108 -1.74 -10.47 -12.00
C SER A 108 -2.51 -10.46 -10.67
N ASN A 109 -2.22 -9.51 -9.76
CA ASN A 109 -2.98 -9.39 -8.51
C ASN A 109 -4.37 -8.79 -8.74
N MET A 110 -4.48 -7.83 -9.66
CA MET A 110 -5.76 -7.27 -10.08
C MET A 110 -6.60 -8.30 -10.81
N ASP A 111 -6.01 -9.04 -11.75
CA ASP A 111 -6.70 -10.09 -12.51
C ASP A 111 -7.31 -11.16 -11.58
N THR A 112 -6.58 -11.55 -10.52
CA THR A 112 -7.09 -12.50 -9.52
C THR A 112 -8.36 -11.97 -8.86
N LEU A 113 -8.37 -10.72 -8.40
CA LEU A 113 -9.56 -10.12 -7.76
C LEU A 113 -10.74 -9.96 -8.73
N VAL A 114 -10.45 -9.68 -10.01
CA VAL A 114 -11.48 -9.64 -11.07
C VAL A 114 -12.07 -11.04 -11.29
N ASP A 115 -11.25 -12.08 -11.39
CA ASP A 115 -11.70 -13.45 -11.57
C ASP A 115 -12.54 -13.96 -10.39
N GLU A 116 -12.26 -13.45 -9.18
CA GLU A 116 -13.03 -13.71 -7.96
C GLU A 116 -14.28 -12.82 -7.80
N ASN A 117 -14.53 -11.91 -8.73
CA ASN A 117 -15.63 -10.92 -8.68
C ASN A 117 -15.57 -9.99 -7.46
N LEU A 118 -14.38 -9.72 -6.94
CA LEU A 118 -14.12 -8.73 -5.89
C LEU A 118 -13.82 -7.34 -6.46
N VAL A 119 -13.45 -7.26 -7.73
CA VAL A 119 -13.26 -6.02 -8.51
C VAL A 119 -14.10 -6.13 -9.79
N ASP A 120 -14.79 -5.05 -10.13
CA ASP A 120 -15.52 -4.96 -11.38
C ASP A 120 -14.51 -4.72 -12.53
N LYS A 121 -14.47 -5.68 -13.47
CA LYS A 121 -13.56 -5.65 -14.61
C LYS A 121 -13.64 -4.36 -15.43
N ASP A 122 -14.85 -3.80 -15.55
CA ASP A 122 -15.07 -2.60 -16.36
C ASP A 122 -14.49 -1.33 -15.70
N THR A 123 -14.06 -1.43 -14.43
CA THR A 123 -13.41 -0.33 -13.68
C THR A 123 -11.89 -0.42 -13.66
N VAL A 124 -11.30 -1.51 -14.17
CA VAL A 124 -9.85 -1.71 -14.18
C VAL A 124 -9.20 -0.86 -15.25
N VAL A 125 -8.18 -0.12 -14.87
CA VAL A 125 -7.41 0.78 -15.77
C VAL A 125 -5.93 0.54 -15.58
N ASP A 126 -5.21 0.30 -16.68
CA ASP A 126 -3.75 0.34 -16.70
C ASP A 126 -3.32 1.82 -16.67
N LEU A 127 -2.99 2.32 -15.48
CA LEU A 127 -2.79 3.73 -15.23
C LEU A 127 -1.38 4.21 -15.58
N LEU A 128 -0.36 3.47 -15.15
CA LEU A 128 1.06 3.84 -15.28
C LEU A 128 1.90 2.62 -15.65
N LYS A 129 3.07 2.89 -16.23
CA LYS A 129 4.15 1.92 -16.42
C LYS A 129 5.32 2.32 -15.53
N ASN A 130 6.04 1.34 -15.03
CA ASN A 130 7.23 1.56 -14.22
C ASN A 130 8.40 0.75 -14.79
N ASP A 131 9.63 1.17 -14.47
CA ASP A 131 10.84 0.45 -14.81
C ASP A 131 11.33 -0.32 -13.59
N VAL A 132 11.81 -1.55 -13.81
CA VAL A 132 12.51 -2.32 -12.79
C VAL A 132 14.01 -2.05 -12.93
N VAL A 133 14.64 -1.70 -11.81
CA VAL A 133 16.04 -1.29 -11.77
C VAL A 133 16.84 -2.12 -10.79
N LEU A 134 18.11 -2.31 -11.12
CA LEU A 134 19.13 -2.82 -10.21
C LEU A 134 19.79 -1.66 -9.51
N ILE A 135 19.80 -1.69 -8.20
CA ILE A 135 20.41 -0.67 -7.35
C ILE A 135 21.55 -1.23 -6.51
N THR A 136 22.48 -0.36 -6.17
CA THR A 136 23.54 -0.61 -5.18
C THR A 136 23.62 0.58 -4.22
N PRO A 137 24.27 0.46 -3.04
CA PRO A 137 24.66 1.63 -2.28
C PRO A 137 25.50 2.56 -3.16
N LYS A 138 25.34 3.90 -3.02
CA LYS A 138 25.98 4.93 -3.87
C LYS A 138 27.50 4.74 -4.01
N ASP A 139 28.17 4.32 -2.95
CA ASP A 139 29.64 4.17 -2.93
C ASP A 139 30.11 2.74 -3.16
N SER A 140 29.28 1.87 -3.75
CA SER A 140 29.60 0.48 -4.00
C SER A 140 30.84 0.33 -4.91
N LYS A 141 31.80 -0.51 -4.50
CA LYS A 141 33.01 -0.80 -5.26
C LYS A 141 33.01 -2.17 -5.94
N LEU A 142 31.87 -2.86 -5.93
CA LEU A 142 31.74 -4.21 -6.47
C LEU A 142 31.76 -4.27 -7.99
N GLY A 143 31.68 -3.11 -8.67
CA GLY A 143 31.73 -3.03 -10.14
C GLY A 143 30.56 -3.76 -10.81
N ILE A 144 29.39 -3.73 -10.18
CA ILE A 144 28.13 -4.19 -10.73
C ILE A 144 27.67 -3.17 -11.77
N LYS A 145 27.41 -3.61 -13.01
CA LYS A 145 27.02 -2.74 -14.14
C LYS A 145 25.77 -3.22 -14.87
N GLY A 146 25.21 -4.34 -14.47
CA GLY A 146 24.03 -4.92 -15.07
C GLY A 146 23.52 -6.09 -14.26
N PHE A 147 22.31 -6.55 -14.56
CA PHE A 147 21.64 -7.60 -13.79
C PHE A 147 22.45 -8.92 -13.66
N LYS A 148 23.26 -9.30 -14.68
CA LYS A 148 24.13 -10.47 -14.56
C LYS A 148 25.24 -10.32 -13.53
N ASP A 149 25.68 -9.06 -13.32
CA ASP A 149 26.74 -8.77 -12.37
C ASP A 149 26.29 -8.83 -10.91
N ILE A 150 24.98 -8.93 -10.65
CA ILE A 150 24.43 -9.01 -9.29
C ILE A 150 25.04 -10.17 -8.48
N THR A 151 25.47 -11.22 -9.17
CA THR A 151 26.14 -12.36 -8.54
C THR A 151 27.48 -12.02 -7.87
N LYS A 152 28.07 -10.84 -8.16
CA LYS A 152 29.27 -10.32 -7.49
C LYS A 152 28.97 -9.83 -6.06
N ALA A 153 27.71 -9.54 -5.74
CA ALA A 153 27.27 -9.17 -4.41
C ALA A 153 27.31 -10.39 -3.47
N ASP A 154 27.70 -10.18 -2.22
CA ASP A 154 27.64 -11.19 -1.18
C ASP A 154 26.25 -11.24 -0.52
N THR A 155 25.61 -10.09 -0.41
CA THR A 155 24.25 -9.91 0.13
C THR A 155 23.36 -9.23 -0.91
N ILE A 156 22.23 -9.86 -1.23
CA ILE A 156 21.30 -9.38 -2.26
C ILE A 156 19.91 -9.21 -1.62
N ALA A 157 19.21 -8.14 -1.95
CA ALA A 157 17.83 -7.91 -1.53
C ALA A 157 16.89 -7.96 -2.74
N ILE A 158 15.86 -8.78 -2.68
CA ILE A 158 14.75 -8.78 -3.64
C ILE A 158 13.43 -8.89 -2.87
N GLY A 159 12.34 -8.39 -3.44
CA GLY A 159 11.01 -8.68 -2.89
C GLY A 159 10.71 -10.17 -2.90
N ASP A 160 9.89 -10.65 -1.97
CA ASP A 160 9.44 -12.04 -2.00
C ASP A 160 8.69 -12.30 -3.32
N PRO A 161 9.18 -13.21 -4.19
CA PRO A 161 8.55 -13.48 -5.47
C PRO A 161 7.12 -14.01 -5.40
N GLU A 162 6.70 -14.54 -4.26
CA GLU A 162 5.35 -15.08 -4.09
C GLU A 162 4.31 -13.99 -3.78
N SER A 163 4.72 -12.87 -3.17
CA SER A 163 3.80 -11.81 -2.72
C SER A 163 4.13 -10.42 -3.26
N VAL A 164 5.41 -10.11 -3.55
CA VAL A 164 5.86 -8.78 -3.94
C VAL A 164 6.03 -8.69 -5.46
N PRO A 165 5.30 -7.80 -6.16
CA PRO A 165 5.40 -7.67 -7.62
C PRO A 165 6.82 -7.43 -8.12
N ALA A 166 7.58 -6.50 -7.51
CA ALA A 166 8.99 -6.27 -7.87
C ALA A 166 9.84 -7.54 -7.71
N GLY A 167 9.52 -8.40 -6.74
CA GLY A 167 10.16 -9.70 -6.55
C GLY A 167 9.83 -10.69 -7.66
N LYS A 168 8.58 -10.72 -8.16
CA LYS A 168 8.19 -11.52 -9.32
C LYS A 168 8.99 -11.11 -10.56
N TYR A 169 9.09 -9.81 -10.83
CA TYR A 169 9.89 -9.29 -11.95
C TYR A 169 11.38 -9.56 -11.76
N ALA A 170 11.92 -9.42 -10.55
CA ALA A 170 13.30 -9.76 -10.25
C ALA A 170 13.60 -11.23 -10.56
N LYS A 171 12.74 -12.15 -10.12
CA LYS A 171 12.84 -13.59 -10.43
C LYS A 171 12.78 -13.85 -11.93
N GLU A 172 11.87 -13.21 -12.65
CA GLU A 172 11.74 -13.35 -14.10
C GLU A 172 13.01 -12.88 -14.83
N ILE A 173 13.49 -11.65 -14.53
CA ILE A 173 14.73 -11.09 -15.09
C ILE A 173 15.91 -12.04 -14.85
N LEU A 174 16.12 -12.43 -13.60
CA LEU A 174 17.27 -13.23 -13.20
C LEU A 174 17.20 -14.66 -13.76
N THR A 175 16.00 -15.22 -13.93
CA THR A 175 15.77 -16.52 -14.56
C THR A 175 16.08 -16.44 -16.05
N ASN A 176 15.59 -15.42 -16.76
CA ASN A 176 15.86 -15.21 -18.17
C ASN A 176 17.34 -14.97 -18.45
N LEU A 177 18.07 -14.39 -17.49
CA LEU A 177 19.52 -14.21 -17.54
C LEU A 177 20.32 -15.43 -17.09
N GLY A 178 19.68 -16.46 -16.54
CA GLY A 178 20.28 -17.72 -16.09
C GLY A 178 21.09 -17.61 -14.79
N VAL A 179 20.79 -16.61 -13.93
CA VAL A 179 21.53 -16.37 -12.68
C VAL A 179 20.66 -16.47 -11.42
N TYR A 180 19.37 -16.75 -11.55
CA TYR A 180 18.44 -16.78 -10.40
C TYR A 180 18.85 -17.77 -9.32
N ASP A 181 19.24 -19.00 -9.67
CA ASP A 181 19.61 -20.06 -8.72
C ASP A 181 20.84 -19.68 -7.86
N GLU A 182 21.73 -18.84 -8.39
CA GLU A 182 22.87 -18.32 -7.63
C GLU A 182 22.44 -17.17 -6.70
N VAL A 183 21.61 -16.24 -7.22
CA VAL A 183 21.09 -15.12 -6.48
C VAL A 183 20.21 -15.58 -5.32
N GLU A 184 19.32 -16.53 -5.54
CA GLU A 184 18.41 -17.06 -4.51
C GLU A 184 19.14 -17.53 -3.25
N LYS A 185 20.35 -18.09 -3.38
CA LYS A 185 21.17 -18.57 -2.25
C LYS A 185 21.74 -17.45 -1.38
N LYS A 186 21.78 -16.22 -1.91
CA LYS A 186 22.33 -15.02 -1.28
C LYS A 186 21.26 -13.99 -0.99
N ALA A 187 20.02 -14.23 -1.45
CA ALA A 187 18.95 -13.25 -1.39
C ALA A 187 18.27 -13.24 -0.02
N SER A 188 18.08 -12.04 0.50
CA SER A 188 17.10 -11.73 1.53
C SER A 188 15.80 -11.31 0.85
N LEU A 189 14.69 -11.91 1.27
CA LEU A 189 13.37 -11.65 0.71
C LEU A 189 12.65 -10.60 1.54
N GLY A 190 12.39 -9.43 0.93
CA GLY A 190 11.64 -8.35 1.55
C GLY A 190 10.14 -8.56 1.41
N ALA A 191 9.38 -8.19 2.43
CA ALA A 191 7.93 -8.21 2.40
C ALA A 191 7.32 -7.06 1.56
N SER A 192 8.13 -6.10 1.15
CA SER A 192 7.77 -5.02 0.22
C SER A 192 8.98 -4.52 -0.55
N VAL A 193 8.74 -3.78 -1.64
CA VAL A 193 9.80 -3.11 -2.39
C VAL A 193 10.52 -2.05 -1.55
N THR A 194 9.79 -1.36 -0.69
CA THR A 194 10.33 -0.33 0.22
C THR A 194 11.33 -0.94 1.22
N GLU A 195 11.06 -2.14 1.72
CA GLU A 195 11.99 -2.85 2.60
C GLU A 195 13.29 -3.22 1.88
N VAL A 196 13.20 -3.70 0.63
CA VAL A 196 14.36 -3.99 -0.22
C VAL A 196 15.20 -2.73 -0.42
N LEU A 197 14.56 -1.61 -0.76
CA LEU A 197 15.22 -0.32 -0.93
C LEU A 197 15.97 0.12 0.33
N SER A 198 15.30 0.05 1.49
CA SER A 198 15.89 0.41 2.78
C SER A 198 17.13 -0.43 3.11
N TRP A 199 17.10 -1.74 2.86
CA TRP A 199 18.26 -2.61 3.11
C TRP A 199 19.48 -2.23 2.25
N VAL A 200 19.26 -1.85 0.98
CA VAL A 200 20.35 -1.39 0.11
C VAL A 200 20.83 0.00 0.54
N ALA A 201 19.93 0.94 0.80
CA ALA A 201 20.27 2.29 1.23
C ALA A 201 21.05 2.31 2.55
N GLU A 202 20.73 1.38 3.45
CA GLU A 202 21.43 1.22 4.73
C GLU A 202 22.75 0.43 4.65
N GLY A 203 23.06 -0.14 3.47
CA GLY A 203 24.24 -0.99 3.28
C GLY A 203 24.12 -2.38 3.93
N SER A 204 22.90 -2.81 4.30
CA SER A 204 22.62 -4.17 4.77
C SER A 204 22.57 -5.17 3.63
N ALA A 205 22.34 -4.68 2.40
CA ALA A 205 22.47 -5.44 1.17
C ALA A 205 23.40 -4.71 0.19
N ASP A 206 24.22 -5.47 -0.53
CA ASP A 206 25.18 -4.95 -1.51
C ASP A 206 24.51 -4.55 -2.83
N ALA A 207 23.38 -5.15 -3.14
CA ALA A 207 22.57 -4.89 -4.32
C ALA A 207 21.12 -5.27 -4.09
N GLY A 208 20.22 -4.64 -4.85
CA GLY A 208 18.78 -4.97 -4.80
C GLY A 208 18.08 -4.66 -6.10
N ILE A 209 16.86 -5.19 -6.25
CA ILE A 209 16.00 -4.95 -7.41
C ILE A 209 14.71 -4.31 -6.91
N VAL A 210 14.42 -3.11 -7.43
CA VAL A 210 13.28 -2.26 -7.04
C VAL A 210 12.69 -1.58 -8.28
N TYR A 211 11.67 -0.74 -8.11
CA TYR A 211 11.22 0.15 -9.19
C TYR A 211 12.06 1.44 -9.26
N ALA A 212 12.15 2.02 -10.45
CA ALA A 212 12.88 3.26 -10.67
C ALA A 212 12.34 4.42 -9.84
N THR A 213 11.03 4.48 -9.65
CA THR A 213 10.36 5.50 -8.83
C THR A 213 10.78 5.43 -7.36
N ASP A 214 10.90 4.22 -6.80
CA ASP A 214 11.35 4.04 -5.40
C ASP A 214 12.79 4.54 -5.22
N ALA A 215 13.69 4.15 -6.13
CA ALA A 215 15.08 4.59 -6.09
C ALA A 215 15.23 6.12 -6.24
N GLN A 216 14.38 6.76 -7.06
CA GLN A 216 14.38 8.22 -7.23
C GLN A 216 13.86 8.94 -6.00
N THR A 217 12.80 8.43 -5.37
CA THR A 217 12.21 9.00 -4.15
C THR A 217 13.21 8.98 -3.00
N GLU A 218 13.93 7.88 -2.79
CA GLU A 218 14.96 7.78 -1.75
C GLU A 218 16.06 8.82 -1.94
N ASN A 219 16.54 8.96 -3.18
CA ASN A 219 17.61 9.92 -3.50
C ASN A 219 17.17 11.39 -3.35
N THR A 220 15.87 11.70 -3.34
CA THR A 220 15.35 13.08 -3.17
C THR A 220 15.09 13.44 -1.70
N ASN A 221 14.97 12.47 -0.82
CA ASN A 221 14.69 12.70 0.60
C ASN A 221 15.87 13.32 1.38
N GLY A 222 17.05 13.44 0.74
CA GLY A 222 18.20 14.22 1.26
C GLY A 222 18.93 13.58 2.44
N ASP A 223 18.68 12.31 2.70
CA ASP A 223 19.44 11.52 3.66
C ASP A 223 20.80 11.12 3.07
N ASP A 224 21.82 10.94 3.94
CA ASP A 224 23.16 10.46 3.51
C ASP A 224 23.15 9.02 2.94
N LYS A 225 21.98 8.40 2.87
CA LYS A 225 21.74 7.03 2.42
C LYS A 225 21.18 7.03 1.01
N GLU A 226 22.03 7.26 0.02
CA GLU A 226 21.64 7.24 -1.38
C GLU A 226 21.93 5.89 -2.03
N VAL A 227 21.07 5.51 -2.97
CA VAL A 227 21.28 4.35 -3.85
C VAL A 227 21.65 4.80 -5.26
N GLU A 228 22.45 3.99 -5.94
CA GLU A 228 22.79 4.19 -7.35
C GLU A 228 22.01 3.18 -8.21
N ILE A 229 21.28 3.69 -9.22
CA ILE A 229 20.69 2.86 -10.26
C ILE A 229 21.81 2.48 -11.23
N VAL A 230 22.17 1.20 -11.25
CA VAL A 230 23.29 0.68 -12.07
C VAL A 230 22.82 0.03 -13.36
N ALA A 231 21.55 -0.38 -13.43
CA ALA A 231 20.93 -0.91 -14.65
C ALA A 231 19.40 -0.79 -14.58
N THR A 232 18.79 -0.58 -15.75
CA THR A 232 17.33 -0.69 -15.96
C THR A 232 17.04 -1.95 -16.75
N ALA A 233 15.99 -2.69 -16.41
CA ALA A 233 15.59 -3.87 -17.14
C ALA A 233 15.07 -3.51 -18.53
N GLU A 234 15.43 -4.31 -19.53
CA GLU A 234 14.90 -4.17 -20.88
C GLU A 234 13.58 -4.95 -21.00
N ASP A 235 12.66 -4.48 -21.86
CA ASP A 235 11.37 -5.14 -22.14
C ASP A 235 11.51 -6.61 -22.56
N SER A 236 12.68 -7.01 -23.07
CA SER A 236 13.00 -8.38 -23.43
C SER A 236 13.32 -9.29 -22.23
N MET A 237 13.53 -8.72 -21.05
CA MET A 237 13.93 -9.44 -19.85
C MET A 237 12.76 -9.85 -18.96
N MET A 238 11.61 -9.18 -19.09
CA MET A 238 10.43 -9.39 -18.24
C MET A 238 9.16 -8.81 -18.87
N GLN A 239 8.00 -9.11 -18.29
CA GLN A 239 6.79 -8.36 -18.58
C GLN A 239 6.93 -6.91 -18.06
N ILE A 240 6.39 -5.95 -18.80
CA ILE A 240 6.43 -4.54 -18.38
C ILE A 240 5.52 -4.35 -17.15
N PRO A 241 6.03 -3.81 -16.04
CA PRO A 241 5.21 -3.53 -14.87
C PRO A 241 4.15 -2.48 -15.20
N VAL A 242 2.89 -2.75 -14.81
CA VAL A 242 1.76 -1.86 -14.96
C VAL A 242 1.11 -1.62 -13.58
N ILE A 243 0.74 -0.38 -13.31
CA ILE A 243 0.03 0.05 -12.10
C ILE A 243 -1.33 0.61 -12.50
#